data_a5758e13d5fb38a31ad18612fe440c73
#
_entry.id   a5758e13d5fb38a31ad18612fe440c73
#
_cell.length_a   1.000
_cell.length_b   1.000
_cell.length_c   1.000
_cell.angle_alpha   90.00
_cell.angle_beta   90.00
_cell.angle_gamma   90.00
#
_symmetry.space_group_name_H-M   'P 1'
#
loop_
_entity.id
_entity.type
_entity.pdbx_description
1 polymer ?
#
loop_
_entity_poly.entity_id
_entity_poly.type
_entity_poly.pdbx_seq_one_letter_code
_entity_poly.pdbx_strand_id
1 'polypeptide(L)'
;MRRSGRAALRNGARTALALVTGPAFAGRTGAPPDLDPRTADDDAALDRWIRDRLGTSLHTCGTAPMGSPDDPTTVVDQFGRVHGIDGLRVADTSILPAVPRRGPANTAVLIGEMIADSLRRG
;
A
#
# COMPACT_ATOMS: atom_id res chain seq x y z
N MET A 1 3.39 5.09 14.87
CA MET A 1 2.25 5.13 13.92
C MET A 1 1.55 6.48 14.07
N ARG A 2 1.37 7.25 12.99
CA ARG A 2 0.72 8.58 13.02
C ARG A 2 -0.75 8.44 13.45
N ARG A 3 -1.33 9.48 14.13
CA ARG A 3 -2.73 9.47 14.61
C ARG A 3 -3.74 9.15 13.50
N SER A 4 -3.53 9.66 12.28
CA SER A 4 -4.37 9.39 11.10
C SER A 4 -4.33 7.92 10.65
N GLY A 5 -3.19 7.24 10.74
CA GLY A 5 -3.08 5.83 10.38
C GLY A 5 -3.83 4.89 11.34
N ARG A 6 -3.85 5.22 12.65
CA ARG A 6 -4.64 4.43 13.63
C ARG A 6 -6.14 4.53 13.37
N ALA A 7 -6.64 5.74 13.14
CA ALA A 7 -8.04 5.95 12.83
C ALA A 7 -8.47 5.19 11.56
N ALA A 8 -7.64 5.21 10.52
CA ALA A 8 -7.91 4.48 9.28
C ALA A 8 -7.97 2.96 9.51
N LEU A 9 -7.05 2.41 10.30
CA LEU A 9 -7.06 0.96 10.62
C LEU A 9 -8.28 0.57 11.46
N ARG A 10 -8.67 1.36 12.47
CA ARG A 10 -9.89 1.12 13.25
C ARG A 10 -11.13 1.12 12.36
N ASN A 11 -11.28 2.15 11.51
CA ASN A 11 -12.40 2.25 10.59
C ASN A 11 -12.42 1.07 9.61
N GLY A 12 -11.28 0.67 9.08
CA GLY A 12 -11.14 -0.50 8.21
C GLY A 12 -11.57 -1.78 8.89
N ALA A 13 -11.11 -2.02 10.14
CA ALA A 13 -11.48 -3.21 10.92
C ALA A 13 -13.00 -3.26 11.22
N ARG A 14 -13.59 -2.12 11.62
CA ARG A 14 -15.05 -2.03 11.85
C ARG A 14 -15.86 -2.26 10.59
N THR A 15 -15.42 -1.66 9.47
CA THR A 15 -16.06 -1.86 8.16
C THR A 15 -15.99 -3.32 7.73
N ALA A 16 -14.82 -3.95 7.86
CA ALA A 16 -14.64 -5.36 7.52
C ALA A 16 -15.55 -6.26 8.40
N LEU A 17 -15.59 -6.01 9.72
CA LEU A 17 -16.48 -6.75 10.63
C LEU A 17 -17.94 -6.60 10.20
N ALA A 18 -18.41 -5.38 9.96
CA ALA A 18 -19.79 -5.12 9.55
C ALA A 18 -20.13 -5.81 8.21
N LEU A 19 -19.20 -5.86 7.27
CA LEU A 19 -19.38 -6.55 5.99
C LEU A 19 -19.51 -8.06 6.20
N VAL A 20 -18.55 -8.70 6.89
CA VAL A 20 -18.52 -10.17 7.02
C VAL A 20 -19.62 -10.71 7.93
N THR A 21 -20.15 -9.89 8.85
CA THR A 21 -21.30 -10.25 9.70
C THR A 21 -22.64 -9.87 9.07
N GLY A 22 -22.63 -9.14 7.97
CA GLY A 22 -23.83 -8.69 7.28
C GLY A 22 -24.57 -9.82 6.53
N PRO A 23 -25.85 -9.61 6.20
CA PRO A 23 -26.69 -10.64 5.56
C PRO A 23 -26.14 -11.19 4.25
N ALA A 24 -25.40 -10.36 3.49
CA ALA A 24 -24.80 -10.76 2.21
C ALA A 24 -23.73 -11.85 2.36
N PHE A 25 -23.12 -11.98 3.54
CA PHE A 25 -22.10 -12.98 3.85
C PHE A 25 -22.61 -14.11 4.75
N ALA A 26 -23.88 -14.06 5.16
CA ALA A 26 -24.49 -15.10 5.99
C ALA A 26 -24.34 -16.49 5.34
N GLY A 27 -23.76 -17.44 6.08
CA GLY A 27 -23.50 -18.80 5.61
C GLY A 27 -22.35 -18.95 4.59
N ARG A 28 -21.62 -17.87 4.24
CA ARG A 28 -20.47 -17.90 3.32
C ARG A 28 -19.12 -17.88 4.05
N THR A 29 -19.11 -17.49 5.32
CA THR A 29 -17.93 -17.51 6.18
C THR A 29 -17.90 -18.84 6.95
N GLY A 30 -16.82 -19.61 6.81
CA GLY A 30 -16.69 -20.93 7.44
C GLY A 30 -16.46 -20.89 8.96
N ALA A 31 -16.17 -19.72 9.51
CA ALA A 31 -15.97 -19.47 10.94
C ALA A 31 -16.40 -18.05 11.31
N PRO A 32 -16.77 -17.79 12.57
CA PRO A 32 -17.04 -16.43 13.04
C PRO A 32 -15.77 -15.58 12.91
N PRO A 33 -15.91 -14.24 12.71
CA PRO A 33 -14.77 -13.33 12.69
C PRO A 33 -13.98 -13.41 14.01
N ASP A 34 -12.66 -13.35 13.92
CA ASP A 34 -11.76 -13.28 15.08
C ASP A 34 -11.88 -11.95 15.85
N LEU A 35 -12.53 -10.94 15.28
CA LEU A 35 -12.81 -9.67 15.93
C LEU A 35 -14.20 -9.69 16.56
N ASP A 36 -14.24 -9.71 17.90
CA ASP A 36 -15.47 -9.57 18.68
C ASP A 36 -16.05 -8.15 18.56
N PRO A 37 -17.38 -7.99 18.37
CA PRO A 37 -18.04 -6.69 18.33
C PRO A 37 -17.72 -5.78 19.52
N ARG A 38 -17.64 -6.30 20.74
CA ARG A 38 -17.29 -5.51 21.94
C ARG A 38 -15.88 -4.93 21.84
N THR A 39 -14.94 -5.71 21.30
CA THR A 39 -13.56 -5.25 21.03
C THR A 39 -13.56 -4.19 19.94
N ALA A 40 -14.41 -4.31 18.91
CA ALA A 40 -14.54 -3.33 17.86
C ALA A 40 -15.11 -1.99 18.33
N ASP A 41 -15.99 -1.99 19.34
CA ASP A 41 -16.63 -0.79 19.91
C ASP A 41 -15.68 0.03 20.80
N ASP A 42 -14.70 -0.62 21.46
CA ASP A 42 -13.71 0.04 22.31
C ASP A 42 -12.44 0.35 21.53
N ASP A 43 -12.12 1.64 21.38
CA ASP A 43 -10.96 2.12 20.63
C ASP A 43 -9.62 1.57 21.18
N ALA A 44 -9.48 1.45 22.50
CA ALA A 44 -8.24 0.98 23.12
C ALA A 44 -8.09 -0.54 22.99
N ALA A 45 -9.17 -1.30 23.12
CA ALA A 45 -9.20 -2.73 22.88
C ALA A 45 -8.91 -3.04 21.40
N LEU A 46 -9.55 -2.31 20.49
CA LEU A 46 -9.34 -2.45 19.05
C LEU A 46 -7.89 -2.11 18.65
N ASP A 47 -7.29 -1.08 19.23
CA ASP A 47 -5.88 -0.75 18.99
C ASP A 47 -4.94 -1.87 19.45
N ARG A 48 -5.24 -2.55 20.56
CA ARG A 48 -4.45 -3.72 21.01
C ARG A 48 -4.63 -4.88 20.02
N TRP A 49 -5.87 -5.23 19.70
CA TRP A 49 -6.21 -6.30 18.76
C TRP A 49 -5.52 -6.09 17.39
N ILE A 50 -5.54 -4.85 16.86
CA ILE A 50 -4.85 -4.50 15.62
C ILE A 50 -3.34 -4.69 15.75
N ARG A 51 -2.71 -4.20 16.83
CA ARG A 51 -1.25 -4.34 17.02
C ARG A 51 -0.79 -5.78 17.08
N ASP A 52 -1.55 -6.63 17.75
CA ASP A 52 -1.21 -8.05 17.92
C ASP A 52 -1.31 -8.83 16.60
N ARG A 53 -2.00 -8.27 15.60
CA ARG A 53 -2.26 -8.88 14.29
C ARG A 53 -1.68 -8.10 13.11
N LEU A 54 -0.87 -7.08 13.40
CA LEU A 54 -0.23 -6.28 12.35
C LEU A 54 0.73 -7.16 11.55
N GLY A 55 0.52 -7.17 10.25
CA GLY A 55 1.41 -7.79 9.28
C GLY A 55 1.73 -6.83 8.13
N THR A 56 2.46 -7.31 7.17
CA THR A 56 2.72 -6.59 5.92
C THR A 56 1.92 -7.20 4.77
N SER A 57 1.37 -6.36 3.91
CA SER A 57 0.79 -6.79 2.64
C SER A 57 1.83 -6.96 1.53
N LEU A 58 3.13 -6.74 1.84
CA LEU A 58 4.26 -6.77 0.89
C LEU A 58 4.11 -5.75 -0.27
N HIS A 59 3.34 -4.70 -0.07
CA HIS A 59 3.09 -3.63 -1.04
C HIS A 59 4.03 -2.44 -0.80
N THR A 60 5.34 -2.70 -0.72
CA THR A 60 6.34 -1.64 -0.57
C THR A 60 6.44 -0.81 -1.86
N CYS A 61 6.57 0.51 -1.70
CA CYS A 61 6.73 1.45 -2.81
C CYS A 61 7.35 2.76 -2.33
N GLY A 62 7.83 3.60 -3.26
CA GLY A 62 8.29 4.96 -2.97
C GLY A 62 9.64 5.04 -2.25
N THR A 63 10.51 4.04 -2.35
CA THR A 63 11.86 4.06 -1.76
C THR A 63 12.90 4.72 -2.66
N ALA A 64 12.59 4.91 -3.95
CA ALA A 64 13.39 5.64 -4.93
C ALA A 64 12.45 6.54 -5.77
N PRO A 65 11.77 7.52 -5.13
CA PRO A 65 10.66 8.23 -5.75
C PRO A 65 11.09 9.04 -6.97
N MET A 66 10.21 9.07 -7.98
CA MET A 66 10.40 9.90 -9.16
C MET A 66 10.09 11.37 -8.85
N GLY A 67 10.80 12.28 -9.50
CA GLY A 67 10.55 13.71 -9.43
C GLY A 67 11.62 14.54 -10.11
N SER A 68 11.67 15.84 -9.76
CA SER A 68 12.67 16.76 -10.30
C SER A 68 14.07 16.45 -9.75
N PRO A 69 15.13 16.57 -10.54
CA PRO A 69 16.50 16.47 -10.07
C PRO A 69 16.88 17.56 -9.04
N ASP A 70 16.12 18.64 -8.98
CA ASP A 70 16.32 19.72 -8.00
C ASP A 70 15.69 19.41 -6.63
N ASP A 71 14.87 18.35 -6.53
CA ASP A 71 14.28 17.89 -5.27
C ASP A 71 15.17 16.81 -4.65
N PRO A 72 15.85 17.09 -3.50
CA PRO A 72 16.75 16.14 -2.87
C PRO A 72 16.05 14.89 -2.31
N THR A 73 14.73 14.84 -2.33
CA THR A 73 13.96 13.66 -1.91
C THR A 73 13.66 12.69 -3.05
N THR A 74 14.01 13.05 -4.30
CA THR A 74 13.78 12.22 -5.49
C THR A 74 15.05 11.53 -5.95
N VAL A 75 14.90 10.36 -6.53
CA VAL A 75 16.02 9.49 -6.95
C VAL A 75 16.05 9.29 -8.46
N VAL A 76 14.88 9.28 -9.11
CA VAL A 76 14.76 9.00 -10.53
C VAL A 76 13.86 10.01 -11.24
N ASP A 77 13.99 10.09 -12.57
CA ASP A 77 13.06 10.83 -13.43
C ASP A 77 11.81 9.99 -13.78
N GLN A 78 10.89 10.55 -14.55
CA GLN A 78 9.66 9.88 -15.02
C GLN A 78 9.90 8.65 -15.91
N PHE A 79 11.12 8.46 -16.41
CA PHE A 79 11.55 7.31 -17.21
C PHE A 79 12.37 6.30 -16.40
N GLY A 80 12.38 6.46 -15.07
CA GLY A 80 13.14 5.63 -14.13
C GLY A 80 14.64 5.83 -14.17
N ARG A 81 15.16 6.85 -14.86
CA ARG A 81 16.62 7.14 -14.92
C ARG A 81 17.07 7.71 -13.58
N VAL A 82 18.12 7.13 -13.02
CA VAL A 82 18.69 7.59 -11.76
C VAL A 82 19.39 8.94 -11.97
N HIS A 83 19.07 9.93 -11.13
CA HIS A 83 19.69 11.25 -11.20
C HIS A 83 21.21 11.17 -10.97
N GLY A 84 21.98 11.76 -11.90
CA GLY A 84 23.44 11.83 -11.80
C GLY A 84 24.19 10.52 -12.12
N ILE A 85 23.51 9.47 -12.57
CA ILE A 85 24.12 8.19 -12.96
C ILE A 85 23.64 7.79 -14.36
N ASP A 86 24.55 7.75 -15.32
CA ASP A 86 24.22 7.33 -16.67
C ASP A 86 24.01 5.82 -16.77
N GLY A 87 23.02 5.41 -17.59
CA GLY A 87 22.75 4.00 -17.89
C GLY A 87 22.02 3.21 -16.80
N LEU A 88 21.77 3.80 -15.63
CA LEU A 88 21.04 3.13 -14.53
C LEU A 88 19.57 3.56 -14.50
N ARG A 89 18.69 2.56 -14.39
CA ARG A 89 17.24 2.80 -14.23
C ARG A 89 16.64 1.92 -13.13
N VAL A 90 15.55 2.40 -12.55
CA VAL A 90 14.72 1.68 -11.60
C VAL A 90 13.34 1.45 -12.25
N ALA A 91 12.88 0.20 -12.27
CA ALA A 91 11.70 -0.23 -13.04
C ALA A 91 10.68 -1.00 -12.18
N ASP A 92 10.42 -0.54 -10.97
CA ASP A 92 9.45 -1.14 -10.06
C ASP A 92 8.68 -0.06 -9.27
N THR A 93 7.85 -0.47 -8.32
CA THR A 93 7.01 0.43 -7.51
C THR A 93 7.80 1.36 -6.59
N SER A 94 9.11 1.17 -6.43
CA SER A 94 9.95 2.10 -5.65
C SER A 94 9.99 3.50 -6.24
N ILE A 95 9.77 3.66 -7.56
CA ILE A 95 9.75 4.97 -8.23
C ILE A 95 8.48 5.79 -7.95
N LEU A 96 7.45 5.20 -7.35
CA LEU A 96 6.20 5.91 -7.09
C LEU A 96 6.39 7.07 -6.11
N PRO A 97 5.96 8.29 -6.44
CA PRO A 97 6.08 9.46 -5.56
C PRO A 97 5.10 9.41 -4.39
N ALA A 98 4.07 8.56 -4.47
CA ALA A 98 3.08 8.36 -3.42
C ALA A 98 2.53 6.93 -3.43
N VAL A 99 2.10 6.47 -2.26
CA VAL A 99 1.49 5.13 -2.11
C VAL A 99 0.14 5.08 -2.84
N PRO A 100 -0.07 4.15 -3.77
CA PRO A 100 -1.37 3.98 -4.42
C PRO A 100 -2.43 3.50 -3.41
N ARG A 101 -3.69 3.88 -3.64
CA ARG A 101 -4.82 3.48 -2.79
C ARG A 101 -5.26 2.02 -2.98
N ARG A 102 -4.66 1.31 -3.93
CA ARG A 102 -4.91 -0.10 -4.24
C ARG A 102 -3.61 -0.88 -4.20
N GLY A 103 -3.70 -2.21 -4.18
CA GLY A 103 -2.52 -3.06 -4.32
C GLY A 103 -1.74 -2.68 -5.59
N PRO A 104 -0.41 -2.55 -5.52
CA PRO A 104 0.41 -1.97 -6.58
C PRO A 104 0.75 -2.94 -7.73
N ALA A 105 0.26 -4.17 -7.74
CA ALA A 105 0.66 -5.19 -8.71
C ALA A 105 0.48 -4.74 -10.17
N ASN A 106 -0.70 -4.22 -10.53
CA ASN A 106 -0.95 -3.72 -11.89
C ASN A 106 -0.06 -2.52 -12.24
N THR A 107 0.20 -1.66 -11.25
CA THR A 107 1.10 -0.50 -11.40
C THR A 107 2.54 -0.96 -11.59
N ALA A 108 2.99 -2.01 -10.89
CA ALA A 108 4.33 -2.58 -11.05
C ALA A 108 4.55 -3.09 -12.48
N VAL A 109 3.58 -3.85 -13.01
CA VAL A 109 3.62 -4.34 -14.40
C VAL A 109 3.66 -3.17 -15.39
N LEU A 110 2.80 -2.16 -15.20
CA LEU A 110 2.77 -0.98 -16.07
C LEU A 110 4.11 -0.24 -16.07
N ILE A 111 4.71 -0.01 -14.90
CA ILE A 111 6.03 0.64 -14.78
C ILE A 111 7.08 -0.17 -15.53
N GLY A 112 7.13 -1.49 -15.33
CA GLY A 112 8.07 -2.37 -16.02
C GLY A 112 7.95 -2.28 -17.55
N GLU A 113 6.73 -2.36 -18.08
CA GLU A 113 6.47 -2.26 -19.51
C GLU A 113 6.82 -0.89 -20.09
N MET A 114 6.46 0.20 -19.40
CA MET A 114 6.78 1.57 -19.85
C MET A 114 8.29 1.82 -19.91
N ILE A 115 9.02 1.37 -18.90
CA ILE A 115 10.48 1.55 -18.85
C ILE A 115 11.16 0.64 -19.87
N ALA A 116 10.71 -0.59 -20.05
CA ALA A 116 11.20 -1.49 -21.08
C ALA A 116 10.97 -0.91 -22.49
N ASP A 117 9.82 -0.33 -22.75
CA ASP A 117 9.53 0.35 -24.02
C ASP A 117 10.43 1.58 -24.24
N SER A 118 10.64 2.38 -23.19
CA SER A 118 11.59 3.52 -23.24
C SER A 118 13.02 3.08 -23.52
N LEU A 119 13.44 1.92 -22.99
CA LEU A 119 14.77 1.36 -23.29
C LEU A 119 14.91 0.90 -24.75
N ARG A 120 13.84 0.36 -25.34
CA ARG A 120 13.83 -0.08 -26.75
C ARG A 120 13.85 1.06 -27.73
N ARG A 121 13.34 2.23 -27.36
CA ARG A 121 13.27 3.41 -28.23
C ARG A 121 14.52 4.31 -28.17
N GLY A 122 15.44 4.04 -27.21
CA GLY A 122 16.66 4.84 -27.01
C GLY A 122 16.37 6.02 -26.10
#